data_05908317deae0b3300ff9a41ec57fc50
#
_entry.id   05908317deae0b3300ff9a41ec57fc50
#
_cell.length_a   1.000
_cell.length_b   1.000
_cell.length_c   1.000
_cell.angle_alpha   90.00
_cell.angle_beta   90.00
_cell.angle_gamma   90.00
#
_symmetry.space_group_name_H-M   'P 1'
#
loop_
_entity.id
_entity.type
_entity.pdbx_description
1 polymer ?
#
loop_
_entity_poly.entity_id
_entity_poly.type
_entity_poly.pdbx_seq_one_letter_code
_entity_poly.pdbx_strand_id
1 'polypeptide(L)'
;EELKWDYKVLKGKFFNEDELNTINKIANIVLPPNENGNINDAGVVELFEIIAKDFSTPAHNEYGEKVLRRGLIVFDQICQERFGSKLLECSDTQIKSVFDDIAFNDNTDENLQEAIRLFAVYRGMIITGYFTSEVGIKDLEYKGNTPNVWDGVPDDILKDYSVSYDEEWI
;
A
#
# COMPACT_ATOMS: atom_id res chain seq x y z
N GLU A 1 -14.46 -25.41 4.24
CA GLU A 1 -14.58 -24.32 5.23
C GLU A 1 -13.40 -23.38 4.99
N GLU A 2 -13.67 -22.20 4.44
CA GLU A 2 -12.67 -21.15 4.33
C GLU A 2 -12.29 -20.69 5.73
N LEU A 3 -11.01 -20.76 6.08
CA LEU A 3 -10.44 -20.17 7.28
C LEU A 3 -10.67 -18.66 7.22
N LYS A 4 -11.73 -18.16 7.84
CA LYS A 4 -11.92 -16.73 8.07
C LYS A 4 -10.90 -16.28 9.10
N TRP A 5 -9.86 -15.61 8.66
CA TRP A 5 -8.91 -14.95 9.55
C TRP A 5 -9.62 -13.87 10.37
N ASP A 6 -9.63 -14.03 11.68
CA ASP A 6 -10.14 -12.98 12.57
C ASP A 6 -9.02 -11.98 12.87
N TYR A 7 -8.88 -10.99 12.01
CA TYR A 7 -7.89 -9.91 12.18
C TYR A 7 -8.06 -9.13 13.51
N LYS A 8 -9.24 -9.16 14.13
CA LYS A 8 -9.47 -8.54 15.44
C LYS A 8 -8.58 -9.14 16.53
N VAL A 9 -8.18 -10.41 16.40
CA VAL A 9 -7.27 -11.07 17.33
C VAL A 9 -5.86 -10.51 17.26
N LEU A 10 -5.46 -9.87 16.16
CA LEU A 10 -4.13 -9.33 15.94
C LEU A 10 -4.01 -7.85 16.36
N LYS A 11 -5.12 -7.12 16.41
CA LYS A 11 -5.15 -5.70 16.78
C LYS A 11 -4.56 -5.47 18.18
N GLY A 12 -3.69 -4.47 18.30
CA GLY A 12 -3.11 -4.04 19.57
C GLY A 12 -2.09 -5.00 20.18
N LYS A 13 -1.50 -5.93 19.41
CA LYS A 13 -0.49 -6.87 19.92
C LYS A 13 0.95 -6.43 19.68
N PHE A 14 1.23 -5.64 18.64
CA PHE A 14 2.54 -5.10 18.34
C PHE A 14 2.55 -3.58 18.50
N PHE A 15 1.67 -2.88 17.79
CA PHE A 15 1.51 -1.45 17.89
C PHE A 15 0.55 -1.06 19.02
N ASN A 16 0.83 0.05 19.70
CA ASN A 16 -0.13 0.67 20.60
C ASN A 16 -1.19 1.46 19.81
N GLU A 17 -2.20 2.00 20.51
CA GLU A 17 -3.32 2.68 19.88
C GLU A 17 -2.90 3.96 19.14
N ASP A 18 -1.96 4.75 19.69
CA ASP A 18 -1.46 5.96 19.05
C ASP A 18 -0.65 5.63 17.79
N GLU A 19 0.16 4.56 17.81
CA GLU A 19 0.89 4.06 16.64
C GLU A 19 -0.06 3.61 15.54
N LEU A 20 -1.13 2.87 15.87
CA LEU A 20 -2.15 2.45 14.90
C LEU A 20 -2.92 3.64 14.31
N ASN A 21 -3.27 4.64 15.15
CA ASN A 21 -3.91 5.87 14.68
C ASN A 21 -2.98 6.67 13.76
N THR A 22 -1.67 6.67 14.05
CA THR A 22 -0.67 7.32 13.19
C THR A 22 -0.54 6.60 11.85
N ILE A 23 -0.47 5.26 11.86
CA ILE A 23 -0.47 4.46 10.62
C ILE A 23 -1.74 4.73 9.79
N ASN A 24 -2.91 4.75 10.43
CA ASN A 24 -4.18 5.05 9.78
C ASN A 24 -4.15 6.45 9.13
N LYS A 25 -3.66 7.46 9.85
CA LYS A 25 -3.55 8.82 9.33
C LYS A 25 -2.61 8.91 8.14
N ILE A 26 -1.42 8.29 8.23
CA ILE A 26 -0.48 8.20 7.11
C ILE A 26 -1.14 7.53 5.91
N ALA A 27 -1.82 6.41 6.12
CA ALA A 27 -2.43 5.64 5.05
C ALA A 27 -3.54 6.42 4.32
N ASN A 28 -4.37 7.17 5.05
CA ASN A 28 -5.40 8.04 4.45
C ASN A 28 -4.81 9.22 3.66
N ILE A 29 -3.60 9.69 4.01
CA ILE A 29 -2.92 10.75 3.26
C ILE A 29 -2.29 10.19 1.99
N VAL A 30 -1.68 9.00 2.07
CA VAL A 30 -1.06 8.31 0.92
C VAL A 30 -2.12 7.83 -0.07
N LEU A 31 -3.23 7.29 0.43
CA LEU A 31 -4.34 6.79 -0.38
C LEU A 31 -5.67 7.29 0.19
N PRO A 32 -6.11 8.48 -0.22
CA PRO A 32 -7.38 9.05 0.23
C PRO A 32 -8.58 8.16 -0.15
N PRO A 33 -9.66 8.19 0.66
CA PRO A 33 -10.87 7.46 0.34
C PRO A 33 -11.47 7.89 -1.00
N ASN A 34 -12.09 6.95 -1.71
CA ASN A 34 -12.82 7.18 -2.95
C ASN A 34 -14.23 6.56 -2.88
N GLU A 35 -14.95 6.55 -4.00
CA GLU A 35 -16.31 6.00 -4.10
C GLU A 35 -16.38 4.48 -3.87
N ASN A 36 -15.29 3.75 -4.09
CA ASN A 36 -15.21 2.30 -3.94
C ASN A 36 -14.88 1.87 -2.51
N GLY A 37 -14.25 2.76 -1.71
CA GLY A 37 -13.92 2.49 -0.32
C GLY A 37 -12.72 3.27 0.19
N ASN A 38 -12.17 2.80 1.30
CA ASN A 38 -11.06 3.42 2.00
C ASN A 38 -10.09 2.38 2.57
N ILE A 39 -9.01 2.83 3.17
CA ILE A 39 -7.94 1.98 3.71
C ILE A 39 -8.40 1.09 4.88
N ASN A 40 -9.42 1.50 5.63
CA ASN A 40 -9.97 0.70 6.73
C ASN A 40 -10.84 -0.44 6.19
N ASP A 41 -11.63 -0.19 5.14
CA ASP A 41 -12.41 -1.23 4.46
C ASP A 41 -11.50 -2.29 3.85
N ALA A 42 -10.30 -1.89 3.44
CA ALA A 42 -9.29 -2.76 2.87
C ALA A 42 -8.43 -3.50 3.92
N GLY A 43 -8.55 -3.18 5.22
CA GLY A 43 -7.75 -3.81 6.27
C GLY A 43 -6.26 -3.44 6.25
N VAL A 44 -5.90 -2.25 5.74
CA VAL A 44 -4.50 -1.82 5.59
C VAL A 44 -3.79 -1.72 6.93
N VAL A 45 -4.45 -1.18 7.97
CA VAL A 45 -3.85 -1.04 9.31
C VAL A 45 -3.60 -2.41 9.94
N GLU A 46 -4.53 -3.35 9.73
CA GLU A 46 -4.39 -4.73 10.16
C GLU A 46 -3.23 -5.45 9.48
N LEU A 47 -2.96 -5.14 8.20
CA LEU A 47 -1.81 -5.67 7.48
C LEU A 47 -0.48 -5.26 8.14
N PHE A 48 -0.35 -4.03 8.63
CA PHE A 48 0.84 -3.58 9.36
C PHE A 48 1.07 -4.43 10.62
N GLU A 49 0.00 -4.73 11.37
CA GLU A 49 0.07 -5.62 12.54
C GLU A 49 0.51 -7.03 12.18
N ILE A 50 -0.06 -7.59 11.11
CA ILE A 50 0.29 -8.94 10.63
C ILE A 50 1.76 -8.99 10.26
N ILE A 51 2.22 -8.06 9.41
CA ILE A 51 3.60 -8.03 8.93
C ILE A 51 4.59 -7.82 10.08
N ALA A 52 4.28 -6.91 11.01
CA ALA A 52 5.12 -6.68 12.18
C ALA A 52 5.34 -7.94 13.02
N LYS A 53 4.39 -8.88 13.00
CA LYS A 53 4.43 -10.14 13.77
C LYS A 53 4.97 -11.31 13.00
N ASP A 54 4.52 -11.52 11.77
CA ASP A 54 4.88 -12.69 10.98
C ASP A 54 6.35 -12.65 10.56
N PHE A 55 6.89 -11.46 10.33
CA PHE A 55 8.32 -11.24 10.14
C PHE A 55 9.11 -11.21 11.45
N SER A 56 8.47 -11.41 12.59
CA SER A 56 9.06 -11.50 13.92
C SER A 56 9.53 -12.92 14.28
N THR A 57 9.95 -13.74 13.34
CA THR A 57 10.73 -14.94 13.66
C THR A 57 12.07 -14.50 14.25
N PRO A 58 12.76 -15.35 15.08
CA PRO A 58 14.01 -14.97 15.73
C PRO A 58 15.10 -14.39 14.80
N ALA A 59 15.05 -14.72 13.50
CA ALA A 59 15.92 -14.16 12.48
C ALA A 59 15.41 -12.81 11.90
N HIS A 60 14.13 -12.44 12.11
CA HIS A 60 13.47 -11.27 11.53
C HIS A 60 12.76 -10.40 12.57
N ASN A 61 12.97 -10.69 13.87
CA ASN A 61 12.34 -10.02 15.02
C ASN A 61 12.55 -8.50 15.06
N GLU A 62 13.31 -7.99 14.11
CA GLU A 62 13.74 -6.60 14.05
C GLU A 62 12.97 -5.78 13.02
N TYR A 63 12.20 -6.43 12.09
CA TYR A 63 11.53 -5.69 11.02
C TYR A 63 10.44 -4.77 11.58
N GLY A 64 9.60 -5.27 12.45
CA GLY A 64 8.58 -4.47 13.13
C GLY A 64 9.17 -3.27 13.88
N GLU A 65 10.23 -3.51 14.66
CA GLU A 65 10.89 -2.46 15.45
C GLU A 65 11.79 -1.56 14.60
N LYS A 66 12.72 -2.15 13.81
CA LYS A 66 13.75 -1.40 13.08
C LYS A 66 13.26 -0.74 11.81
N VAL A 67 12.13 -1.17 11.26
CA VAL A 67 11.56 -0.60 10.04
C VAL A 67 10.23 0.09 10.33
N LEU A 68 9.23 -0.66 10.81
CA LEU A 68 7.89 -0.10 10.92
C LEU A 68 7.79 0.91 12.08
N ARG A 69 8.15 0.52 13.29
CA ARG A 69 8.13 1.47 14.43
C ARG A 69 9.16 2.59 14.26
N ARG A 70 10.33 2.28 13.71
CA ARG A 70 11.34 3.30 13.37
C ARG A 70 10.80 4.34 12.39
N GLY A 71 9.98 3.93 11.40
CA GLY A 71 9.31 4.85 10.49
C GLY A 71 8.44 5.87 11.22
N LEU A 72 7.59 5.42 12.14
CA LEU A 72 6.75 6.32 12.96
C LEU A 72 7.59 7.33 13.73
N ILE A 73 8.69 6.86 14.36
CA ILE A 73 9.59 7.73 15.13
C ILE A 73 10.23 8.79 14.24
N VAL A 74 10.74 8.41 13.06
CA VAL A 74 11.40 9.33 12.13
C VAL A 74 10.41 10.37 11.58
N PHE A 75 9.20 9.95 11.23
CA PHE A 75 8.17 10.87 10.72
C PHE A 75 7.69 11.83 11.81
N ASP A 76 7.54 11.36 13.06
CA ASP A 76 7.26 12.20 14.21
C ASP A 76 8.37 13.24 14.45
N GLN A 77 9.65 12.84 14.35
CA GLN A 77 10.78 13.75 14.51
C GLN A 77 10.76 14.88 13.46
N ILE A 78 10.52 14.57 12.19
CA ILE A 78 10.43 15.58 11.13
C ILE A 78 9.24 16.54 11.40
N CYS A 79 8.08 16.01 11.80
CA CYS A 79 6.93 16.84 12.14
C CYS A 79 7.20 17.73 13.37
N GLN A 80 7.86 17.19 14.39
CA GLN A 80 8.26 17.93 15.58
C GLN A 80 9.24 19.06 15.27
N GLU A 81 10.23 18.81 14.41
CA GLU A 81 11.20 19.81 13.99
C GLU A 81 10.59 20.92 13.15
N ARG A 82 9.65 20.59 12.25
CA ARG A 82 9.04 21.54 11.32
C ARG A 82 7.86 22.31 11.92
N PHE A 83 7.06 21.65 12.75
CA PHE A 83 5.76 22.18 13.20
C PHE A 83 5.60 22.25 14.72
N GLY A 84 6.55 21.70 15.49
CA GLY A 84 6.48 21.65 16.95
C GLY A 84 5.46 20.66 17.51
N SER A 85 4.95 19.74 16.70
CA SER A 85 3.92 18.76 17.08
C SER A 85 4.23 17.39 16.50
N LYS A 86 3.74 16.32 17.15
CA LYS A 86 3.81 14.97 16.61
C LYS A 86 2.95 14.84 15.35
N LEU A 87 3.27 13.86 14.48
CA LEU A 87 2.56 13.62 13.25
C LEU A 87 1.04 13.50 13.46
N LEU A 88 0.62 12.76 14.47
CA LEU A 88 -0.80 12.56 14.76
C LEU A 88 -1.55 13.88 15.04
N GLU A 89 -0.87 14.89 15.58
CA GLU A 89 -1.41 16.21 15.92
C GLU A 89 -1.32 17.20 14.74
N CYS A 90 -0.45 16.96 13.76
CA CYS A 90 -0.31 17.80 12.58
C CYS A 90 -1.56 17.73 11.69
N SER A 91 -1.84 18.81 10.95
CA SER A 91 -2.86 18.81 9.91
C SER A 91 -2.42 17.95 8.71
N ASP A 92 -3.38 17.48 7.93
CA ASP A 92 -3.11 16.67 6.73
C ASP A 92 -2.23 17.43 5.72
N THR A 93 -2.43 18.75 5.60
CA THR A 93 -1.59 19.61 4.75
C THR A 93 -0.14 19.65 5.21
N GLN A 94 0.10 19.71 6.51
CA GLN A 94 1.45 19.69 7.09
C GLN A 94 2.13 18.34 6.82
N ILE A 95 1.42 17.24 7.08
CA ILE A 95 1.96 15.89 6.85
C ILE A 95 2.22 15.66 5.37
N LYS A 96 1.30 16.10 4.48
CA LYS A 96 1.48 16.02 3.04
C LYS A 96 2.73 16.77 2.60
N SER A 97 3.01 17.95 3.13
CA SER A 97 4.22 18.70 2.80
C SER A 97 5.51 17.97 3.22
N VAL A 98 5.48 17.22 4.33
CA VAL A 98 6.61 16.35 4.71
C VAL A 98 6.76 15.20 3.73
N PHE A 99 5.64 14.56 3.38
CA PHE A 99 5.68 13.39 2.49
C PHE A 99 6.06 13.76 1.06
N ASP A 100 5.69 14.94 0.58
CA ASP A 100 6.11 15.45 -0.74
C ASP A 100 7.66 15.56 -0.82
N ASP A 101 8.33 15.91 0.28
CA ASP A 101 9.81 15.99 0.33
C ASP A 101 10.50 14.62 0.39
N ILE A 102 9.82 13.59 0.88
CA ILE A 102 10.40 12.25 1.07
C ILE A 102 9.78 11.17 0.16
N ALA A 103 8.87 11.57 -0.72
CA ALA A 103 8.16 10.62 -1.60
C ALA A 103 9.05 10.00 -2.68
N PHE A 104 10.10 10.71 -3.09
CA PHE A 104 10.95 10.33 -4.20
C PHE A 104 12.44 10.32 -3.79
N ASN A 105 13.22 9.47 -4.45
CA ASN A 105 14.65 9.32 -4.19
C ASN A 105 15.53 10.41 -4.84
N ASP A 106 14.94 11.42 -5.43
CA ASP A 106 15.65 12.56 -6.06
C ASP A 106 16.06 13.63 -5.05
N ASN A 107 15.52 13.61 -3.84
CA ASN A 107 15.95 14.47 -2.77
C ASN A 107 17.35 14.06 -2.26
N THR A 108 18.31 14.97 -2.38
CA THR A 108 19.72 14.76 -2.03
C THR A 108 20.05 15.16 -0.59
N ASP A 109 19.09 15.61 0.21
CA ASP A 109 19.32 15.94 1.62
C ASP A 109 19.66 14.67 2.41
N GLU A 110 20.89 14.60 2.92
CA GLU A 110 21.40 13.47 3.70
C GLU A 110 20.56 13.22 4.96
N ASN A 111 19.97 14.26 5.54
CA ASN A 111 19.14 14.15 6.73
C ASN A 111 17.79 13.46 6.46
N LEU A 112 17.33 13.48 5.21
CA LEU A 112 16.06 12.87 4.81
C LEU A 112 16.20 11.44 4.24
N GLN A 113 17.41 10.96 4.00
CA GLN A 113 17.65 9.65 3.37
C GLN A 113 17.02 8.47 4.12
N GLU A 114 17.05 8.50 5.45
CA GLU A 114 16.38 7.47 6.25
C GLU A 114 14.86 7.55 6.09
N ALA A 115 14.31 8.75 6.17
CA ALA A 115 12.87 8.98 6.00
C ALA A 115 12.37 8.55 4.62
N ILE A 116 13.11 8.85 3.56
CA ILE A 116 12.81 8.44 2.17
C ILE A 116 12.69 6.92 2.07
N ARG A 117 13.68 6.18 2.63
CA ARG A 117 13.65 4.71 2.61
C ARG A 117 12.48 4.14 3.40
N LEU A 118 12.22 4.67 4.60
CA LEU A 118 11.13 4.21 5.46
C LEU A 118 9.76 4.56 4.85
N PHE A 119 9.61 5.74 4.25
CA PHE A 119 8.38 6.13 3.58
C PHE A 119 8.09 5.26 2.36
N ALA A 120 9.11 4.89 1.58
CA ALA A 120 8.94 3.96 0.46
C ALA A 120 8.38 2.60 0.92
N VAL A 121 8.80 2.09 2.09
CA VAL A 121 8.23 0.87 2.70
C VAL A 121 6.76 1.09 3.06
N TYR A 122 6.44 2.16 3.78
CA TYR A 122 5.08 2.48 4.20
C TYR A 122 4.14 2.61 3.00
N ARG A 123 4.54 3.40 1.99
CA ARG A 123 3.79 3.57 0.75
C ARG A 123 3.57 2.23 0.04
N GLY A 124 4.61 1.40 -0.06
CA GLY A 124 4.51 0.07 -0.65
C GLY A 124 3.51 -0.82 0.06
N MET A 125 3.55 -0.85 1.40
CA MET A 125 2.61 -1.62 2.22
C MET A 125 1.17 -1.13 2.09
N ILE A 126 0.95 0.18 2.12
CA ILE A 126 -0.38 0.79 1.97
C ILE A 126 -0.98 0.45 0.61
N ILE A 127 -0.23 0.66 -0.47
CA ILE A 127 -0.66 0.37 -1.84
C ILE A 127 -0.93 -1.13 -2.00
N THR A 128 -0.02 -1.99 -1.54
CA THR A 128 -0.19 -3.44 -1.62
C THR A 128 -1.41 -3.87 -0.83
N GLY A 129 -1.55 -3.42 0.43
CA GLY A 129 -2.68 -3.78 1.29
C GLY A 129 -4.03 -3.39 0.69
N TYR A 130 -4.11 -2.19 0.10
CA TYR A 130 -5.34 -1.73 -0.53
C TYR A 130 -5.66 -2.52 -1.81
N PHE A 131 -4.76 -2.53 -2.79
CA PHE A 131 -5.03 -3.10 -4.10
C PHE A 131 -5.04 -4.63 -4.17
N THR A 132 -4.65 -5.32 -3.09
CA THR A 132 -4.85 -6.77 -2.94
C THR A 132 -6.09 -7.14 -2.14
N SER A 133 -6.82 -6.16 -1.59
CA SER A 133 -8.08 -6.34 -0.90
C SER A 133 -9.26 -6.46 -1.88
N GLU A 134 -10.40 -6.93 -1.38
CA GLU A 134 -11.65 -6.96 -2.17
C GLU A 134 -12.05 -5.56 -2.67
N VAL A 135 -11.88 -4.54 -1.81
CA VAL A 135 -12.17 -3.14 -2.13
C VAL A 135 -11.26 -2.64 -3.26
N GLY A 136 -9.95 -2.85 -3.13
CA GLY A 136 -8.99 -2.42 -4.14
C GLY A 136 -9.10 -3.17 -5.46
N ILE A 137 -9.44 -4.47 -5.43
CA ILE A 137 -9.71 -5.25 -6.66
C ILE A 137 -10.93 -4.68 -7.41
N LYS A 138 -11.97 -4.28 -6.69
CA LYS A 138 -13.13 -3.59 -7.27
C LYS A 138 -12.76 -2.23 -7.84
N ASP A 139 -11.93 -1.47 -7.11
CA ASP A 139 -11.46 -0.15 -7.52
C ASP A 139 -10.64 -0.19 -8.82
N LEU A 140 -9.86 -1.26 -9.00
CA LEU A 140 -9.12 -1.54 -10.24
C LEU A 140 -10.01 -2.07 -11.38
N GLU A 141 -11.29 -2.35 -11.13
CA GLU A 141 -12.18 -3.08 -12.05
C GLU A 141 -11.57 -4.41 -12.55
N TYR A 142 -10.68 -5.01 -11.72
CA TYR A 142 -9.96 -6.21 -12.11
C TYR A 142 -10.89 -7.43 -12.12
N LYS A 143 -11.13 -7.97 -13.30
CA LYS A 143 -12.01 -9.13 -13.53
C LYS A 143 -11.29 -10.48 -13.53
N GLY A 144 -9.96 -10.47 -13.38
CA GLY A 144 -9.16 -11.67 -13.51
C GLY A 144 -9.11 -12.19 -14.96
N ASN A 145 -8.69 -13.43 -15.10
CA ASN A 145 -8.74 -14.12 -16.40
C ASN A 145 -10.18 -14.53 -16.67
N THR A 146 -10.87 -13.80 -17.52
CA THR A 146 -12.18 -14.23 -18.04
C THR A 146 -11.95 -15.20 -19.20
N PRO A 147 -12.65 -16.34 -19.24
CA PRO A 147 -12.62 -17.20 -20.41
C PRO A 147 -12.99 -16.39 -21.65
N ASN A 148 -12.11 -16.36 -22.61
CA ASN A 148 -12.35 -15.68 -23.88
C ASN A 148 -12.53 -16.76 -24.94
N VAL A 149 -13.58 -16.64 -25.74
CA VAL A 149 -13.74 -17.43 -26.94
C VAL A 149 -12.85 -16.77 -27.99
N TRP A 150 -11.87 -17.51 -28.49
CA TRP A 150 -11.04 -17.04 -29.56
C TRP A 150 -11.81 -17.19 -30.89
N ASP A 151 -12.27 -16.08 -31.44
CA ASP A 151 -13.01 -16.04 -32.72
C ASP A 151 -12.08 -15.82 -33.92
N GLY A 152 -10.77 -15.93 -33.69
CA GLY A 152 -9.76 -15.67 -34.72
C GLY A 152 -9.30 -14.22 -34.76
N VAL A 153 -8.40 -13.91 -35.67
CA VAL A 153 -7.98 -12.54 -35.99
C VAL A 153 -9.08 -11.87 -36.80
N PRO A 154 -9.48 -10.64 -36.49
CA PRO A 154 -10.49 -9.89 -37.23
C PRO A 154 -10.19 -9.82 -38.74
N ASP A 155 -11.20 -9.94 -39.58
CA ASP A 155 -11.07 -10.01 -41.05
C ASP A 155 -10.39 -8.77 -41.66
N ASP A 156 -10.58 -7.60 -41.09
CA ASP A 156 -9.93 -6.35 -41.50
C ASP A 156 -8.41 -6.44 -41.32
N ILE A 157 -7.96 -6.97 -40.19
CA ILE A 157 -6.54 -7.19 -39.93
C ILE A 157 -5.95 -8.24 -40.89
N LEU A 158 -6.66 -9.35 -41.12
CA LEU A 158 -6.19 -10.35 -42.07
C LEU A 158 -6.01 -9.78 -43.48
N LYS A 159 -6.95 -8.92 -43.92
CA LYS A 159 -6.87 -8.24 -45.23
C LYS A 159 -5.69 -7.27 -45.33
N ASP A 160 -5.43 -6.50 -44.26
CA ASP A 160 -4.31 -5.56 -44.22
C ASP A 160 -2.95 -6.24 -44.40
N TYR A 161 -2.84 -7.48 -43.91
CA TYR A 161 -1.62 -8.30 -44.05
C TYR A 161 -1.68 -9.27 -45.23
N SER A 162 -2.74 -9.26 -46.05
CA SER A 162 -2.94 -10.15 -47.19
C SER A 162 -2.80 -11.63 -46.83
N VAL A 163 -3.32 -12.02 -45.66
CA VAL A 163 -3.36 -13.40 -45.16
C VAL A 163 -4.79 -13.87 -44.93
N SER A 164 -4.99 -15.18 -44.91
CA SER A 164 -6.28 -15.82 -44.55
C SER A 164 -6.02 -17.04 -43.69
N TYR A 165 -7.01 -17.48 -42.94
CA TYR A 165 -6.97 -18.78 -42.29
C TYR A 165 -6.97 -19.88 -43.33
N ASP A 166 -6.29 -20.97 -43.02
CA ASP A 166 -6.39 -22.20 -43.79
C ASP A 166 -7.75 -22.86 -43.53
N GLU A 167 -8.45 -23.28 -44.58
CA GLU A 167 -9.79 -23.89 -44.48
C GLU A 167 -9.80 -25.19 -43.65
N GLU A 168 -8.63 -25.83 -43.48
CA GLU A 168 -8.50 -27.04 -42.65
C GLU A 168 -8.55 -26.72 -41.12
N TRP A 169 -8.46 -25.45 -40.71
CA TRP A 169 -8.36 -25.05 -39.30
C TRP A 169 -9.56 -24.22 -38.79
N ILE A 170 -10.64 -24.12 -39.57
CA ILE A 170 -11.86 -23.39 -39.22
C ILE A 170 -13.02 -24.35 -38.91
#